data_943e286cb47fc1e4d606ebc146ea0847
#
_entry.id   943e286cb47fc1e4d606ebc146ea0847
#
_cell.length_a   1.000
_cell.length_b   1.000
_cell.length_c   1.000
_cell.angle_alpha   90.00
_cell.angle_beta   90.00
_cell.angle_gamma   90.00
#
_symmetry.space_group_name_H-M   'P 1'
#
loop_
_entity.id
_entity.type
_entity.pdbx_description
1 polymer ?
#
loop_
_entity_poly.entity_id
_entity_poly.type
_entity_poly.pdbx_seq_one_letter_code
_entity_poly.pdbx_strand_id
1 'polypeptide(L)'
;MKTKLKNFGLCYICLISFSINAERFGDPGEIIAVKASSDDIDKYLTVEINESLYKLIPLPFEKQNESIYVDDEKITINQKDFGESRITIENNSMVNLSKEDSDRTFKESKIIQKALNNYSKFLVPDLNFMNPVKGIISSRYGKKRYINNQPRSPHLSLDIAAAEGTKIVSPTTGRVILVGDFFYAGNYIVIDHGYGLLTSYSHLSKVFVEENQIVTKGEKIGAVGSTGRVTGPHLHWTVYLNKVRINPELLIQEGYLESLL
;
A
#
# COMPACT_ATOMS: atom_id res chain seq x y z
N MET A 1 -74.82 -37.97 9.66
CA MET A 1 -73.57 -38.29 8.93
C MET A 1 -72.51 -37.21 9.32
N LYS A 2 -71.52 -37.53 10.17
CA LYS A 2 -70.50 -36.57 10.65
C LYS A 2 -69.22 -36.78 9.84
N THR A 3 -68.86 -35.80 9.02
CA THR A 3 -67.62 -35.81 8.24
C THR A 3 -66.52 -35.26 9.12
N LYS A 4 -65.45 -36.04 9.36
CA LYS A 4 -64.22 -35.64 10.08
C LYS A 4 -63.31 -34.88 9.12
N LEU A 5 -62.96 -33.62 9.46
CA LEU A 5 -61.85 -32.90 8.86
C LEU A 5 -60.54 -33.50 9.42
N LYS A 6 -59.65 -33.92 8.53
CA LYS A 6 -58.26 -34.26 8.85
C LYS A 6 -57.41 -32.97 8.82
N ASN A 7 -56.80 -32.64 9.94
CA ASN A 7 -55.76 -31.62 10.01
C ASN A 7 -54.47 -32.11 9.29
N PHE A 8 -54.09 -31.46 8.21
CA PHE A 8 -52.75 -31.55 7.62
C PHE A 8 -51.86 -30.58 8.35
N GLY A 9 -50.96 -31.08 9.17
CA GLY A 9 -49.90 -30.29 9.75
C GLY A 9 -48.91 -29.90 8.68
N LEU A 10 -48.81 -28.60 8.38
CA LEU A 10 -47.80 -28.02 7.49
C LEU A 10 -46.47 -27.98 8.28
N CYS A 11 -45.59 -28.92 7.98
CA CYS A 11 -44.22 -28.91 8.52
C CYS A 11 -43.43 -27.80 7.79
N TYR A 12 -43.22 -26.67 8.46
CA TYR A 12 -42.28 -25.65 7.99
C TYR A 12 -40.87 -26.20 8.10
N ILE A 13 -40.35 -26.71 6.99
CA ILE A 13 -38.90 -26.96 6.86
C ILE A 13 -38.26 -25.60 6.70
N CYS A 14 -37.67 -25.12 7.80
CA CYS A 14 -36.79 -23.97 7.75
C CYS A 14 -35.55 -24.40 6.96
N LEU A 15 -35.50 -24.10 5.68
CA LEU A 15 -34.29 -24.19 4.87
C LEU A 15 -33.33 -23.10 5.39
N ILE A 16 -32.48 -23.48 6.35
CA ILE A 16 -31.31 -22.69 6.69
C ILE A 16 -30.39 -22.80 5.49
N SER A 17 -30.45 -21.81 4.62
CA SER A 17 -29.43 -21.62 3.57
C SER A 17 -28.11 -21.28 4.27
N PHE A 18 -27.29 -22.29 4.52
CA PHE A 18 -25.87 -22.05 4.78
C PHE A 18 -25.29 -21.46 3.49
N SER A 19 -25.14 -20.14 3.47
CA SER A 19 -24.21 -19.51 2.52
C SER A 19 -22.83 -20.02 2.87
N ILE A 20 -22.33 -21.01 2.13
CA ILE A 20 -20.92 -21.37 2.17
C ILE A 20 -20.21 -20.16 1.56
N ASN A 21 -19.78 -19.22 2.41
CA ASN A 21 -18.88 -18.16 1.98
C ASN A 21 -17.62 -18.87 1.49
N ALA A 22 -17.39 -18.80 0.17
CA ALA A 22 -16.18 -19.36 -0.42
C ALA A 22 -14.96 -18.69 0.26
N GLU A 23 -14.06 -19.49 0.78
CA GLU A 23 -12.81 -18.99 1.33
C GLU A 23 -12.03 -18.27 0.23
N ARG A 24 -11.65 -17.01 0.47
CA ARG A 24 -10.90 -16.20 -0.48
C ARG A 24 -9.43 -16.20 -0.11
N PHE A 25 -8.59 -16.15 -1.13
CA PHE A 25 -7.13 -16.14 -0.98
C PHE A 25 -6.55 -14.94 -1.72
N GLY A 26 -5.43 -14.45 -1.21
CA GLY A 26 -4.66 -13.42 -1.90
C GLY A 26 -3.22 -13.39 -1.39
N ASP A 27 -2.34 -12.80 -2.18
CA ASP A 27 -0.93 -12.69 -1.85
C ASP A 27 -0.66 -11.46 -0.97
N PRO A 28 0.40 -11.49 -0.14
CA PRO A 28 0.80 -10.33 0.65
C PRO A 28 1.09 -9.13 -0.26
N GLY A 29 0.53 -7.98 0.10
CA GLY A 29 0.64 -6.75 -0.69
C GLY A 29 -0.39 -6.58 -1.79
N GLU A 30 -1.28 -7.55 -2.00
CA GLU A 30 -2.44 -7.40 -2.88
C GLU A 30 -3.58 -6.63 -2.19
N ILE A 31 -4.57 -6.27 -3.00
CA ILE A 31 -5.83 -5.69 -2.58
C ILE A 31 -6.94 -6.68 -2.92
N ILE A 32 -7.92 -6.83 -2.05
CA ILE A 32 -9.14 -7.61 -2.31
C ILE A 32 -10.33 -6.67 -2.24
N ALA A 33 -11.24 -6.78 -3.21
CA ALA A 33 -12.51 -6.08 -3.18
C ALA A 33 -13.55 -6.91 -2.40
N VAL A 34 -14.09 -6.37 -1.31
CA VAL A 34 -15.14 -6.97 -0.48
C VAL A 34 -16.41 -6.14 -0.63
N LYS A 35 -17.55 -6.79 -0.74
CA LYS A 35 -18.83 -6.07 -0.87
C LYS A 35 -19.00 -5.08 0.28
N ALA A 36 -19.33 -3.84 -0.05
CA ALA A 36 -19.45 -2.75 0.92
C ALA A 36 -20.92 -2.38 1.15
N SER A 37 -21.20 -1.87 2.35
CA SER A 37 -22.43 -1.20 2.71
C SER A 37 -22.28 0.32 2.63
N SER A 38 -23.38 1.06 2.79
CA SER A 38 -23.33 2.52 2.89
C SER A 38 -22.46 3.02 4.06
N ASP A 39 -22.36 2.25 5.13
CA ASP A 39 -21.58 2.60 6.32
C ASP A 39 -20.05 2.47 6.13
N ASP A 40 -19.64 1.81 5.06
CA ASP A 40 -18.21 1.61 4.72
C ASP A 40 -17.62 2.75 3.91
N ILE A 41 -18.46 3.56 3.22
CA ILE A 41 -18.01 4.68 2.36
C ILE A 41 -17.12 5.66 3.13
N ASP A 42 -17.39 5.84 4.40
CA ASP A 42 -16.65 6.75 5.27
C ASP A 42 -15.40 6.14 5.92
N LYS A 43 -15.24 4.82 5.86
CA LYS A 43 -14.17 4.08 6.57
C LYS A 43 -13.14 3.48 5.64
N TYR A 44 -13.52 3.22 4.39
CA TYR A 44 -12.70 2.54 3.41
C TYR A 44 -12.64 3.30 2.09
N LEU A 45 -11.60 3.07 1.34
CA LEU A 45 -11.62 3.39 -0.09
C LEU A 45 -12.57 2.43 -0.77
N THR A 46 -13.62 2.95 -1.39
CA THR A 46 -14.66 2.17 -2.07
C THR A 46 -14.65 2.44 -3.56
N VAL A 47 -15.04 1.43 -4.32
CA VAL A 47 -15.23 1.51 -5.77
C VAL A 47 -16.60 0.97 -6.12
N GLU A 48 -17.27 1.58 -7.11
CA GLU A 48 -18.55 1.10 -7.64
C GLU A 48 -18.30 0.34 -8.95
N ILE A 49 -18.82 -0.87 -9.04
CA ILE A 49 -18.63 -1.74 -10.18
C ILE A 49 -19.90 -2.51 -10.42
N ASN A 50 -20.46 -2.40 -11.64
CA ASN A 50 -21.74 -3.03 -12.02
C ASN A 50 -22.86 -2.74 -10.99
N GLU A 51 -23.02 -1.46 -10.61
CA GLU A 51 -24.02 -1.00 -9.65
C GLU A 51 -23.86 -1.58 -8.22
N SER A 52 -22.72 -2.20 -7.93
CA SER A 52 -22.38 -2.72 -6.61
C SER A 52 -21.19 -2.00 -6.03
N LEU A 53 -21.26 -1.68 -4.73
CA LEU A 53 -20.20 -1.00 -4.00
C LEU A 53 -19.27 -2.04 -3.38
N TYR A 54 -17.96 -1.82 -3.53
CA TYR A 54 -16.91 -2.66 -2.94
C TYR A 54 -15.93 -1.81 -2.16
N LYS A 55 -15.50 -2.29 -0.99
CA LYS A 55 -14.40 -1.73 -0.20
C LYS A 55 -13.11 -2.45 -0.53
N LEU A 56 -12.03 -1.69 -0.66
CA LEU A 56 -10.72 -2.20 -0.99
C LEU A 56 -9.94 -2.54 0.29
N ILE A 57 -9.62 -3.80 0.47
CA ILE A 57 -8.93 -4.34 1.65
C ILE A 57 -7.52 -4.73 1.27
N PRO A 58 -6.48 -4.07 1.80
CA PRO A 58 -5.10 -4.46 1.57
C PRO A 58 -4.73 -5.69 2.39
N LEU A 59 -3.90 -6.58 1.82
CA LEU A 59 -3.41 -7.78 2.48
C LEU A 59 -2.02 -7.53 3.11
N PRO A 60 -1.92 -7.47 4.47
CA PRO A 60 -0.67 -7.15 5.14
C PRO A 60 0.41 -8.21 4.90
N PHE A 61 1.63 -7.77 4.58
CA PHE A 61 2.78 -8.65 4.40
C PHE A 61 3.10 -9.46 5.66
N GLU A 62 2.91 -8.87 6.82
CA GLU A 62 3.23 -9.46 8.13
C GLU A 62 2.27 -10.59 8.52
N LYS A 63 1.15 -10.72 7.80
CA LYS A 63 0.11 -11.74 8.05
C LYS A 63 0.12 -12.89 7.06
N GLN A 64 1.26 -13.16 6.45
CA GLN A 64 1.41 -14.34 5.61
C GLN A 64 1.08 -15.63 6.37
N ASN A 65 0.37 -16.53 5.71
CA ASN A 65 -0.12 -17.80 6.27
C ASN A 65 -1.14 -17.63 7.42
N GLU A 66 -1.75 -16.45 7.52
CA GLU A 66 -2.84 -16.16 8.45
C GLU A 66 -4.12 -15.81 7.69
N SER A 67 -5.26 -15.87 8.40
CA SER A 67 -6.53 -15.36 7.88
C SER A 67 -6.91 -14.06 8.55
N ILE A 68 -7.47 -13.14 7.77
CA ILE A 68 -8.16 -11.95 8.28
C ILE A 68 -9.65 -12.09 8.04
N TYR A 69 -10.44 -11.41 8.86
CA TYR A 69 -11.89 -11.38 8.73
C TYR A 69 -12.31 -9.95 8.41
N VAL A 70 -13.11 -9.81 7.35
CA VAL A 70 -13.72 -8.54 6.94
C VAL A 70 -15.21 -8.79 6.84
N ASP A 71 -15.98 -8.24 7.76
CA ASP A 71 -17.35 -8.63 8.03
C ASP A 71 -17.45 -10.15 8.22
N ASP A 72 -18.28 -10.84 7.43
CA ASP A 72 -18.44 -12.30 7.49
C ASP A 72 -17.53 -13.06 6.52
N GLU A 73 -16.66 -12.35 5.75
CA GLU A 73 -15.74 -12.98 4.80
C GLU A 73 -14.41 -13.34 5.46
N LYS A 74 -14.00 -14.61 5.32
CA LYS A 74 -12.65 -15.08 5.69
C LYS A 74 -11.74 -14.96 4.47
N ILE A 75 -10.62 -14.24 4.64
CA ILE A 75 -9.60 -14.03 3.62
C ILE A 75 -8.28 -14.59 4.13
N THR A 76 -7.75 -15.61 3.47
CA THR A 76 -6.47 -16.22 3.83
C THR A 76 -5.35 -15.60 2.99
N ILE A 77 -4.31 -15.10 3.67
CA ILE A 77 -3.14 -14.50 3.05
C ILE A 77 -2.12 -15.61 2.79
N ASN A 78 -1.80 -15.81 1.51
CA ASN A 78 -0.89 -16.87 1.09
C ASN A 78 0.50 -16.70 1.69
N GLN A 79 1.20 -17.84 1.89
CA GLN A 79 2.64 -17.82 2.07
C GLN A 79 3.30 -17.62 0.70
N LYS A 80 4.11 -16.56 0.56
CA LYS A 80 4.81 -16.27 -0.70
C LYS A 80 6.28 -15.97 -0.46
N ASP A 81 7.15 -16.62 -1.24
CA ASP A 81 8.56 -16.28 -1.28
C ASP A 81 8.82 -15.24 -2.37
N PHE A 82 9.20 -14.05 -1.94
CA PHE A 82 9.55 -12.93 -2.83
C PHE A 82 11.04 -12.87 -3.17
N GLY A 83 11.82 -13.87 -2.72
CA GLY A 83 13.26 -13.90 -2.86
C GLY A 83 14.00 -12.96 -1.90
N GLU A 84 15.28 -12.77 -2.16
CA GLU A 84 16.19 -12.00 -1.31
C GLU A 84 16.80 -10.82 -2.06
N SER A 85 17.17 -9.79 -1.31
CA SER A 85 18.00 -8.67 -1.73
C SER A 85 19.17 -8.53 -0.77
N ARG A 86 20.39 -8.67 -1.29
CA ARG A 86 21.64 -8.50 -0.53
C ARG A 86 22.39 -7.32 -1.08
N ILE A 87 22.58 -6.29 -0.26
CA ILE A 87 23.24 -5.05 -0.65
C ILE A 87 24.39 -4.74 0.31
N THR A 88 25.41 -4.10 -0.21
CA THR A 88 26.53 -3.57 0.58
C THR A 88 26.47 -2.07 0.61
N ILE A 89 26.47 -1.50 1.80
CA ILE A 89 26.60 -0.05 2.05
C ILE A 89 28.01 0.19 2.56
N GLU A 90 28.79 0.94 1.78
CA GLU A 90 30.19 1.24 2.11
C GLU A 90 30.31 2.14 3.35
N ASN A 91 29.43 3.14 3.46
CA ASN A 91 29.37 3.98 4.64
C ASN A 91 28.80 3.22 5.85
N ASN A 92 29.71 2.68 6.67
CA ASN A 92 29.33 1.84 7.81
C ASN A 92 28.50 2.59 8.87
N SER A 93 28.59 3.92 8.99
CA SER A 93 27.76 4.71 9.91
C SER A 93 26.28 4.67 9.54
N MET A 94 25.95 4.45 8.26
CA MET A 94 24.57 4.26 7.79
C MET A 94 24.00 2.87 8.10
N VAL A 95 24.83 1.95 8.59
CA VAL A 95 24.46 0.55 8.91
C VAL A 95 24.51 0.31 10.41
N ASN A 96 25.59 0.73 11.05
CA ASN A 96 25.84 0.63 12.48
C ASN A 96 25.83 2.04 13.07
N LEU A 97 24.65 2.44 13.58
CA LEU A 97 24.40 3.80 14.02
C LEU A 97 25.19 4.17 15.28
N SER A 98 25.67 5.42 15.33
CA SER A 98 26.01 6.08 16.57
C SER A 98 24.78 6.26 17.47
N LYS A 99 24.98 6.60 18.74
CA LYS A 99 23.86 6.96 19.62
C LYS A 99 23.09 8.17 19.08
N GLU A 100 23.81 9.17 18.59
CA GLU A 100 23.21 10.40 18.01
C GLU A 100 22.35 10.08 16.79
N ASP A 101 22.87 9.27 15.85
CA ASP A 101 22.10 8.85 14.66
C ASP A 101 20.90 7.98 15.03
N SER A 102 21.05 7.13 16.05
CA SER A 102 19.95 6.32 16.56
C SER A 102 18.82 7.21 17.13
N ASP A 103 19.18 8.22 17.93
CA ASP A 103 18.23 9.19 18.49
C ASP A 103 17.58 10.03 17.36
N ARG A 104 18.36 10.41 16.34
CA ARG A 104 17.86 11.10 15.13
C ARG A 104 16.84 10.23 14.40
N THR A 105 17.21 9.02 14.04
CA THR A 105 16.31 8.11 13.29
C THR A 105 15.05 7.77 14.06
N PHE A 106 15.10 7.67 15.39
CA PHE A 106 13.95 7.46 16.24
C PHE A 106 12.95 8.66 16.19
N LYS A 107 13.48 9.89 16.26
CA LYS A 107 12.64 11.10 16.13
C LYS A 107 12.01 11.19 14.73
N GLU A 108 12.83 10.98 13.70
CA GLU A 108 12.39 10.99 12.30
C GLU A 108 11.32 9.94 12.01
N SER A 109 11.47 8.73 12.56
CA SER A 109 10.47 7.68 12.39
C SER A 109 9.09 8.08 12.92
N LYS A 110 9.03 8.84 14.03
CA LYS A 110 7.77 9.35 14.58
C LYS A 110 7.11 10.38 13.66
N ILE A 111 7.91 11.26 13.03
CA ILE A 111 7.41 12.25 12.08
C ILE A 111 6.80 11.54 10.87
N ILE A 112 7.55 10.60 10.28
CA ILE A 112 7.09 9.82 9.13
C ILE A 112 5.84 9.00 9.50
N GLN A 113 5.84 8.29 10.63
CA GLN A 113 4.68 7.52 11.07
C GLN A 113 3.44 8.38 11.29
N LYS A 114 3.60 9.61 11.82
CA LYS A 114 2.48 10.55 11.96
C LYS A 114 1.88 10.90 10.60
N ALA A 115 2.69 11.18 9.60
CA ALA A 115 2.22 11.43 8.24
C ALA A 115 1.55 10.19 7.62
N LEU A 116 2.15 9.00 7.77
CA LEU A 116 1.61 7.75 7.25
C LEU A 116 0.35 7.24 7.97
N ASN A 117 0.05 7.76 9.15
CA ASN A 117 -1.21 7.50 9.86
C ASN A 117 -2.35 8.44 9.44
N ASN A 118 -2.09 9.38 8.51
CA ASN A 118 -3.10 10.27 8.01
C ASN A 118 -4.23 9.51 7.33
N TYR A 119 -5.45 9.99 7.55
CA TYR A 119 -6.65 9.55 6.85
C TYR A 119 -7.49 10.78 6.54
N SER A 120 -7.74 11.04 5.29
CA SER A 120 -8.52 12.18 4.85
C SER A 120 -9.60 11.76 3.84
N LYS A 121 -10.62 12.57 3.71
CA LYS A 121 -11.70 12.39 2.74
C LYS A 121 -11.77 13.58 1.77
N PHE A 122 -10.67 14.33 1.64
CA PHE A 122 -10.68 15.56 0.84
C PHE A 122 -10.81 15.31 -0.67
N LEU A 123 -10.45 14.11 -1.11
CA LEU A 123 -10.46 13.69 -2.50
C LEU A 123 -10.80 12.19 -2.58
N VAL A 124 -11.58 11.79 -3.57
CA VAL A 124 -11.71 10.37 -3.98
C VAL A 124 -10.58 10.10 -4.97
N PRO A 125 -9.67 9.16 -4.70
CA PRO A 125 -8.51 8.95 -5.55
C PRO A 125 -8.88 8.33 -6.91
N ASP A 126 -8.25 8.81 -7.98
CA ASP A 126 -8.17 8.07 -9.24
C ASP A 126 -7.15 6.93 -9.06
N LEU A 127 -7.65 5.69 -9.08
CA LEU A 127 -6.83 4.49 -8.89
C LEU A 127 -6.07 4.06 -10.15
N ASN A 128 -6.33 4.71 -11.29
CA ASN A 128 -5.55 4.50 -12.52
C ASN A 128 -4.20 5.22 -12.40
N PHE A 129 -3.24 4.58 -11.74
CA PHE A 129 -1.93 5.16 -11.50
C PHE A 129 -1.07 5.17 -12.77
N MET A 130 -0.33 6.24 -12.96
CA MET A 130 0.75 6.26 -13.92
C MET A 130 2.09 5.94 -13.27
N ASN A 131 3.06 5.46 -14.05
CA ASN A 131 4.41 5.25 -13.56
C ASN A 131 5.01 6.57 -13.03
N PRO A 132 5.50 6.62 -11.78
CA PRO A 132 6.03 7.86 -11.20
C PRO A 132 7.36 8.29 -11.82
N VAL A 133 8.10 7.37 -12.43
CA VAL A 133 9.39 7.65 -13.07
C VAL A 133 9.65 6.70 -14.23
N LYS A 134 10.31 7.17 -15.27
CA LYS A 134 10.83 6.31 -16.35
C LYS A 134 12.15 5.68 -15.88
N GLY A 135 12.19 4.36 -15.79
CA GLY A 135 13.37 3.65 -15.31
C GLY A 135 13.21 2.13 -15.37
N ILE A 136 14.17 1.43 -14.80
CA ILE A 136 14.20 -0.04 -14.75
C ILE A 136 13.89 -0.47 -13.32
N ILE A 137 12.95 -1.40 -13.13
CA ILE A 137 12.67 -1.98 -11.81
C ILE A 137 13.92 -2.72 -11.33
N SER A 138 14.56 -2.18 -10.30
CA SER A 138 15.78 -2.73 -9.71
C SER A 138 15.51 -3.62 -8.48
N SER A 139 14.45 -3.32 -7.72
CA SER A 139 14.00 -4.17 -6.63
C SER A 139 12.50 -4.17 -6.48
N ARG A 140 11.89 -5.35 -6.45
CA ARG A 140 10.45 -5.54 -6.29
C ARG A 140 10.05 -5.62 -4.83
N TYR A 141 8.75 -5.45 -4.59
CA TYR A 141 8.10 -5.62 -3.29
C TYR A 141 8.31 -7.03 -2.70
N GLY A 142 8.37 -7.11 -1.38
CA GLY A 142 8.33 -8.34 -0.59
C GLY A 142 9.69 -9.00 -0.33
N LYS A 143 10.77 -8.61 -1.01
CA LYS A 143 12.08 -9.25 -0.85
C LYS A 143 12.61 -9.19 0.59
N LYS A 144 13.10 -10.32 1.10
CA LYS A 144 13.92 -10.36 2.31
C LYS A 144 15.19 -9.53 2.09
N ARG A 145 15.49 -8.61 3.01
CA ARG A 145 16.61 -7.67 2.83
C ARG A 145 17.75 -7.97 3.79
N TYR A 146 18.95 -8.00 3.23
CA TYR A 146 20.20 -8.05 3.99
C TYR A 146 21.08 -6.85 3.61
N ILE A 147 21.56 -6.11 4.61
CA ILE A 147 22.49 -4.99 4.43
C ILE A 147 23.78 -5.34 5.18
N ASN A 148 24.91 -5.41 4.48
CA ASN A 148 26.19 -5.87 5.01
C ASN A 148 26.05 -7.21 5.77
N ASN A 149 25.33 -8.16 5.16
CA ASN A 149 24.97 -9.47 5.70
C ASN A 149 24.08 -9.47 6.96
N GLN A 150 23.64 -8.30 7.43
CA GLN A 150 22.72 -8.19 8.56
C GLN A 150 21.27 -8.20 8.06
N PRO A 151 20.38 -9.02 8.65
CA PRO A 151 18.97 -9.01 8.27
C PRO A 151 18.33 -7.66 8.60
N ARG A 152 17.42 -7.21 7.73
CA ARG A 152 16.64 -5.98 7.86
C ARG A 152 15.17 -6.28 7.57
N SER A 153 14.31 -5.32 7.86
CA SER A 153 12.89 -5.40 7.47
C SER A 153 12.76 -5.65 5.97
N PRO A 154 11.77 -6.44 5.55
CA PRO A 154 11.52 -6.71 4.13
C PRO A 154 11.38 -5.44 3.30
N HIS A 155 11.66 -5.55 2.01
CA HIS A 155 11.52 -4.46 1.05
C HIS A 155 10.06 -4.34 0.61
N LEU A 156 9.26 -3.51 1.29
CA LEU A 156 7.82 -3.36 1.00
C LEU A 156 7.55 -2.10 0.15
N SER A 157 8.32 -1.97 -0.94
CA SER A 157 8.31 -0.84 -1.87
C SER A 157 8.73 -1.32 -3.26
N LEU A 158 8.70 -0.42 -4.23
CA LEU A 158 9.25 -0.64 -5.57
C LEU A 158 10.44 0.29 -5.77
N ASP A 159 11.62 -0.28 -6.08
CA ASP A 159 12.78 0.52 -6.47
C ASP A 159 12.87 0.59 -7.99
N ILE A 160 12.94 1.82 -8.52
CA ILE A 160 13.04 2.10 -9.95
C ILE A 160 14.34 2.86 -10.21
N ALA A 161 15.35 2.16 -10.75
CA ALA A 161 16.64 2.75 -11.12
C ALA A 161 16.48 3.67 -12.32
N ALA A 162 17.00 4.88 -12.19
CA ALA A 162 17.06 5.88 -13.26
C ALA A 162 18.23 6.84 -13.00
N ALA A 163 18.70 7.52 -14.04
CA ALA A 163 19.76 8.51 -13.90
C ALA A 163 19.37 9.60 -12.89
N GLU A 164 20.35 10.08 -12.13
CA GLU A 164 20.15 11.23 -11.24
C GLU A 164 19.59 12.43 -12.01
N GLY A 165 18.62 13.12 -11.39
CA GLY A 165 17.91 14.23 -12.05
C GLY A 165 16.72 13.82 -12.90
N THR A 166 16.49 12.53 -13.16
CA THR A 166 15.29 12.05 -13.88
C THR A 166 14.03 12.54 -13.17
N LYS A 167 13.08 13.06 -13.95
CA LYS A 167 11.82 13.63 -13.47
C LYS A 167 11.00 12.55 -12.75
N ILE A 168 10.55 12.85 -11.51
CA ILE A 168 9.55 12.08 -10.76
C ILE A 168 8.23 12.86 -10.81
N VAL A 169 7.12 12.14 -11.05
CA VAL A 169 5.78 12.74 -11.13
C VAL A 169 4.85 12.08 -10.12
N SER A 170 3.78 12.79 -9.73
CA SER A 170 2.70 12.21 -8.95
C SER A 170 1.91 11.21 -9.82
N PRO A 171 1.70 9.96 -9.37
CA PRO A 171 0.99 8.94 -10.15
C PRO A 171 -0.51 9.22 -10.27
N THR A 172 -1.07 9.96 -9.35
CA THR A 172 -2.46 10.42 -9.31
C THR A 172 -2.54 11.74 -8.54
N THR A 173 -3.69 12.41 -8.56
CA THR A 173 -3.91 13.67 -7.81
C THR A 173 -3.84 13.43 -6.30
N GLY A 174 -3.29 14.39 -5.54
CA GLY A 174 -3.19 14.28 -4.08
C GLY A 174 -2.70 15.57 -3.42
N ARG A 175 -2.60 15.53 -2.09
CA ARG A 175 -2.05 16.59 -1.27
C ARG A 175 -0.72 16.16 -0.67
N VAL A 176 0.30 16.97 -0.80
CA VAL A 176 1.58 16.76 -0.11
C VAL A 176 1.38 16.97 1.40
N ILE A 177 1.70 15.95 2.19
CA ILE A 177 1.49 15.99 3.65
C ILE A 177 2.79 15.90 4.45
N LEU A 178 3.90 15.60 3.79
CA LEU A 178 5.22 15.63 4.41
C LEU A 178 6.28 15.89 3.33
N VAL A 179 7.18 16.81 3.62
CA VAL A 179 8.44 17.03 2.90
C VAL A 179 9.57 17.12 3.93
N GLY A 180 10.69 16.46 3.69
CA GLY A 180 11.82 16.54 4.62
C GLY A 180 13.06 15.82 4.10
N ASP A 181 14.17 16.00 4.84
CA ASP A 181 15.41 15.24 4.68
C ASP A 181 15.59 14.34 5.90
N PHE A 182 15.58 13.03 5.67
CA PHE A 182 15.61 12.02 6.72
C PHE A 182 16.83 11.11 6.55
N PHE A 183 17.39 10.65 7.64
CA PHE A 183 18.63 9.87 7.68
C PHE A 183 18.66 8.71 6.70
N TYR A 184 17.61 7.89 6.69
CA TYR A 184 17.51 6.74 5.78
C TYR A 184 16.89 7.07 4.43
N ALA A 185 15.84 7.87 4.42
CA ALA A 185 15.08 8.16 3.22
C ALA A 185 15.71 9.27 2.35
N GLY A 186 16.62 10.08 2.91
CA GLY A 186 17.12 11.29 2.27
C GLY A 186 15.99 12.28 2.02
N ASN A 187 16.05 13.04 0.95
CA ASN A 187 14.96 13.90 0.55
C ASN A 187 13.71 13.06 0.25
N TYR A 188 12.63 13.39 0.94
CA TYR A 188 11.46 12.54 1.06
C TYR A 188 10.17 13.33 0.91
N ILE A 189 9.18 12.72 0.26
CA ILE A 189 7.84 13.27 0.09
C ILE A 189 6.82 12.20 0.49
N VAL A 190 5.71 12.61 1.15
CA VAL A 190 4.48 11.81 1.29
C VAL A 190 3.33 12.60 0.69
N ILE A 191 2.53 11.90 -0.13
CA ILE A 191 1.32 12.46 -0.75
C ILE A 191 0.11 11.66 -0.25
N ASP A 192 -0.91 12.37 0.19
CA ASP A 192 -2.22 11.85 0.56
C ASP A 192 -3.16 11.98 -0.65
N HIS A 193 -3.71 10.85 -1.09
CA HIS A 193 -4.65 10.78 -2.20
C HIS A 193 -6.10 10.64 -1.73
N GLY A 194 -6.32 10.61 -0.42
CA GLY A 194 -7.63 10.41 0.21
C GLY A 194 -7.92 8.96 0.58
N TYR A 195 -8.86 8.78 1.50
CA TYR A 195 -9.37 7.48 1.95
C TYR A 195 -8.28 6.48 2.39
N GLY A 196 -7.20 6.99 3.01
CA GLY A 196 -6.08 6.18 3.49
C GLY A 196 -5.14 5.67 2.40
N LEU A 197 -5.29 6.15 1.15
CA LEU A 197 -4.34 5.89 0.07
C LEU A 197 -3.24 6.94 0.10
N LEU A 198 -2.01 6.51 0.40
CA LEU A 198 -0.84 7.37 0.48
C LEU A 198 0.28 6.84 -0.43
N THR A 199 1.10 7.74 -0.93
CA THR A 199 2.35 7.38 -1.62
C THR A 199 3.54 8.09 -0.99
N SER A 200 4.70 7.45 -1.00
CA SER A 200 5.94 8.07 -0.55
C SER A 200 7.09 7.86 -1.52
N TYR A 201 7.98 8.84 -1.56
CA TYR A 201 9.09 8.95 -2.50
C TYR A 201 10.36 9.27 -1.73
N SER A 202 11.37 8.40 -1.82
CA SER A 202 12.65 8.55 -1.13
C SER A 202 13.81 8.75 -2.10
N HIS A 203 14.94 9.15 -1.53
CA HIS A 203 16.25 9.27 -2.19
C HIS A 203 16.31 10.34 -3.28
N LEU A 204 15.43 11.35 -3.22
CA LEU A 204 15.36 12.40 -4.22
C LEU A 204 16.61 13.29 -4.21
N SER A 205 17.07 13.72 -5.38
CA SER A 205 18.11 14.77 -5.50
C SER A 205 17.51 16.16 -5.28
N LYS A 206 16.25 16.35 -5.70
CA LYS A 206 15.51 17.63 -5.54
C LYS A 206 14.03 17.35 -5.28
N VAL A 207 13.44 18.19 -4.45
CA VAL A 207 11.99 18.28 -4.20
C VAL A 207 11.49 19.57 -4.87
N PHE A 208 10.34 19.51 -5.55
CA PHE A 208 9.73 20.64 -6.27
C PHE A 208 8.36 21.05 -5.74
N VAL A 209 7.95 20.45 -4.63
CA VAL A 209 6.65 20.67 -3.98
C VAL A 209 6.85 21.01 -2.50
N GLU A 210 5.84 21.60 -1.90
CA GLU A 210 5.84 21.94 -0.48
C GLU A 210 4.64 21.29 0.24
N GLU A 211 4.70 21.23 1.57
CA GLU A 211 3.60 20.70 2.38
C GLU A 211 2.31 21.51 2.16
N ASN A 212 1.18 20.80 2.12
CA ASN A 212 -0.16 21.28 1.81
C ASN A 212 -0.42 21.63 0.34
N GLN A 213 0.58 21.57 -0.55
CA GLN A 213 0.35 21.74 -1.98
C GLN A 213 -0.53 20.59 -2.52
N ILE A 214 -1.51 20.93 -3.37
CA ILE A 214 -2.25 19.96 -4.18
C ILE A 214 -1.44 19.73 -5.45
N VAL A 215 -1.17 18.47 -5.75
CA VAL A 215 -0.50 18.05 -6.99
C VAL A 215 -1.47 17.25 -7.85
N THR A 216 -1.40 17.48 -9.15
CA THR A 216 -2.22 16.75 -10.13
C THR A 216 -1.48 15.52 -10.67
N LYS A 217 -2.21 14.57 -11.23
CA LYS A 217 -1.63 13.40 -11.93
C LYS A 217 -0.66 13.85 -13.02
N GLY A 218 0.57 13.32 -12.99
CA GLY A 218 1.63 13.68 -13.94
C GLY A 218 2.42 14.96 -13.61
N GLU A 219 2.03 15.69 -12.56
CA GLU A 219 2.76 16.85 -12.09
C GLU A 219 4.14 16.46 -11.54
N LYS A 220 5.16 17.27 -11.87
CA LYS A 220 6.53 17.04 -11.39
C LYS A 220 6.65 17.35 -9.90
N ILE A 221 6.99 16.36 -9.09
CA ILE A 221 7.14 16.49 -7.65
C ILE A 221 8.60 16.46 -7.18
N GLY A 222 9.49 15.84 -7.94
CA GLY A 222 10.89 15.69 -7.56
C GLY A 222 11.77 15.21 -8.70
N ALA A 223 13.00 14.87 -8.37
CA ALA A 223 13.95 14.25 -9.27
C ALA A 223 14.69 13.11 -8.58
N VAL A 224 14.98 12.04 -9.32
CA VAL A 224 15.77 10.89 -8.85
C VAL A 224 17.10 11.34 -8.31
N GLY A 225 17.53 10.77 -7.23
CA GLY A 225 18.82 11.00 -6.61
C GLY A 225 19.35 9.78 -5.88
N SER A 226 20.32 10.04 -5.00
CA SER A 226 20.96 9.03 -4.16
C SER A 226 21.17 9.55 -2.73
N THR A 227 20.25 10.37 -2.22
CA THR A 227 20.30 10.88 -0.85
C THR A 227 19.84 9.82 0.16
N GLY A 228 20.28 9.93 1.42
CA GLY A 228 20.01 8.94 2.45
C GLY A 228 20.83 7.66 2.30
N ARG A 229 20.26 6.50 2.69
CA ARG A 229 20.96 5.21 2.69
C ARG A 229 20.66 4.42 1.41
N VAL A 230 21.51 4.55 0.41
CA VAL A 230 21.38 3.94 -0.92
C VAL A 230 22.68 3.38 -1.45
N THR A 231 22.62 2.58 -2.50
CA THR A 231 23.77 2.07 -3.26
C THR A 231 23.98 2.80 -4.60
N GLY A 232 23.02 3.60 -5.03
CA GLY A 232 23.06 4.34 -6.28
C GLY A 232 21.73 5.01 -6.62
N PRO A 233 21.68 5.81 -7.70
CA PRO A 233 20.50 6.60 -8.04
C PRO A 233 19.27 5.73 -8.38
N HIS A 234 18.17 5.90 -7.64
CA HIS A 234 16.87 5.27 -7.89
C HIS A 234 15.76 6.03 -7.17
N LEU A 235 14.53 5.81 -7.58
CA LEU A 235 13.35 6.14 -6.81
C LEU A 235 12.97 4.93 -5.95
N HIS A 236 12.90 5.08 -4.64
CA HIS A 236 12.24 4.14 -3.74
C HIS A 236 10.80 4.62 -3.53
N TRP A 237 9.84 3.89 -4.11
CA TRP A 237 8.43 4.26 -4.14
C TRP A 237 7.59 3.27 -3.32
N THR A 238 6.83 3.80 -2.34
CA THR A 238 5.96 3.00 -1.49
C THR A 238 4.52 3.46 -1.65
N VAL A 239 3.59 2.53 -1.67
CA VAL A 239 2.15 2.80 -1.63
C VAL A 239 1.56 2.18 -0.38
N TYR A 240 0.68 2.94 0.27
CA TYR A 240 -0.04 2.52 1.46
C TYR A 240 -1.54 2.62 1.20
N LEU A 241 -2.29 1.62 1.67
CA LEU A 241 -3.74 1.67 1.78
C LEU A 241 -4.11 1.30 3.21
N ASN A 242 -4.84 2.19 3.89
CA ASN A 242 -5.22 2.01 5.30
C ASN A 242 -4.04 1.59 6.19
N LYS A 243 -2.89 2.28 6.05
CA LYS A 243 -1.63 2.04 6.80
C LYS A 243 -0.88 0.76 6.44
N VAL A 244 -1.43 -0.08 5.58
CA VAL A 244 -0.79 -1.30 5.08
C VAL A 244 -0.01 -0.96 3.82
N ARG A 245 1.25 -1.42 3.72
CA ARG A 245 2.04 -1.31 2.49
C ARG A 245 1.55 -2.33 1.49
N ILE A 246 1.14 -1.87 0.33
CA ILE A 246 0.73 -2.72 -0.79
C ILE A 246 1.83 -2.75 -1.85
N ASN A 247 1.79 -3.75 -2.73
CA ASN A 247 2.73 -3.86 -3.83
C ASN A 247 2.47 -2.76 -4.87
N PRO A 248 3.37 -1.75 -5.01
CA PRO A 248 3.11 -0.62 -5.89
C PRO A 248 2.98 -1.01 -7.36
N GLU A 249 3.65 -2.09 -7.78
CA GLU A 249 3.65 -2.57 -9.17
C GLU A 249 2.24 -2.93 -9.65
N LEU A 250 1.37 -3.39 -8.74
CA LEU A 250 0.00 -3.75 -9.06
C LEU A 250 -0.81 -2.54 -9.55
N LEU A 251 -0.63 -1.37 -8.92
CA LEU A 251 -1.41 -0.16 -9.26
C LEU A 251 -1.01 0.48 -10.60
N ILE A 252 0.16 0.15 -11.12
CA ILE A 252 0.62 0.61 -12.44
C ILE A 252 0.47 -0.47 -13.52
N GLN A 253 -0.04 -1.65 -13.15
CA GLN A 253 -0.36 -2.72 -14.07
C GLN A 253 -1.74 -2.46 -14.69
N GLU A 254 -1.80 -2.43 -16.02
CA GLU A 254 -3.05 -2.27 -16.75
C GLU A 254 -4.02 -3.43 -16.42
N GLY A 255 -5.28 -3.08 -16.13
CA GLY A 255 -6.34 -4.06 -15.85
C GLY A 255 -6.29 -4.69 -14.45
N TYR A 256 -5.37 -4.26 -13.55
CA TYR A 256 -5.32 -4.84 -12.20
C TYR A 256 -6.60 -4.59 -11.40
N LEU A 257 -7.10 -3.36 -11.41
CA LEU A 257 -8.31 -3.04 -10.63
C LEU A 257 -9.55 -3.76 -11.15
N GLU A 258 -9.65 -3.91 -12.46
CA GLU A 258 -10.72 -4.69 -13.11
C GLU A 258 -10.62 -6.18 -12.75
N SER A 259 -9.42 -6.69 -12.46
CA SER A 259 -9.19 -8.08 -12.07
C SER A 259 -9.57 -8.39 -10.62
N LEU A 260 -9.86 -7.38 -9.78
CA LEU A 260 -10.24 -7.58 -8.38
C LEU A 260 -11.67 -8.12 -8.21
N LEU A 261 -12.41 -8.25 -9.30
CA LEU A 261 -13.83 -8.63 -9.35
C LEU A 261 -14.01 -9.92 -10.07
#